data_1268e17ec88dc2c11df99b1f6a8cc951
#
_entry.id   1268e17ec88dc2c11df99b1f6a8cc951
#
_cell.length_a   1.000
_cell.length_b   1.000
_cell.length_c   1.000
_cell.angle_alpha   90.00
_cell.angle_beta   90.00
_cell.angle_gamma   90.00
#
_symmetry.space_group_name_H-M   'P 1'
#
loop_
_entity.id
_entity.type
_entity.pdbx_description
1 polymer ?
#
loop_
_entity_poly.entity_id
_entity_poly.type
_entity_poly.pdbx_seq_one_letter_code
_entity_poly.pdbx_strand_id
1 'polypeptide(L)'
;MMKSLAIAAAWSLTLAAPADAAKPRPLFDSSDPIHIAIQAPLSGLIRNRSNAVIQGTLTEPSGQVLPVALSVRGITRRASDVCDFPPLRVQFTSPPPATSLFAGQKKLKFVTHCRNKPSFQQYVLLEYAAYRMYNVLTPHSFRVRLANVDYRGADGSPIISRIGYFLEDLSELAKRNGLKETHAPKLIPVQDLSSPDAARYALFEHMISNHDWSMRAGPAGKDCCHNAELIGPLAPGSTIPVPYDFDFSGFVNAPYATPPDALHINSVTQRVYRGYCINNNDVYVAARQMRDARPQMMAAITSTPGLDPSSQSRAMNFLNGFFADIASDSLVGAKVLTHCVS
;
A
#
# COMPACT_ATOMS: atom_id res chain seq x y z
N MET A 1 0.70 -64.48 49.47
CA MET A 1 1.03 -63.05 49.65
C MET A 1 1.84 -62.60 48.46
N MET A 2 1.16 -62.00 47.46
CA MET A 2 1.78 -61.43 46.27
C MET A 2 1.76 -59.91 46.41
N LYS A 3 2.93 -59.28 46.41
CA LYS A 3 3.06 -57.81 46.43
C LYS A 3 3.13 -57.31 44.98
N SER A 4 2.13 -56.55 44.56
CA SER A 4 2.14 -55.84 43.28
C SER A 4 2.97 -54.58 43.39
N LEU A 5 3.99 -54.44 42.57
CA LEU A 5 4.73 -53.16 42.37
C LEU A 5 4.01 -52.34 41.30
N ALA A 6 3.60 -51.13 41.70
CA ALA A 6 3.09 -50.11 40.77
C ALA A 6 4.28 -49.27 40.25
N ILE A 7 4.52 -49.28 38.95
CA ILE A 7 5.49 -48.42 38.27
C ILE A 7 4.79 -47.14 37.87
N ALA A 8 5.19 -45.99 38.47
CA ALA A 8 4.74 -44.68 38.09
C ALA A 8 5.60 -44.14 36.91
N ALA A 9 5.00 -43.95 35.73
CA ALA A 9 5.66 -43.32 34.61
C ALA A 9 5.56 -41.80 34.76
N ALA A 10 6.70 -41.16 34.96
CA ALA A 10 6.83 -39.69 34.94
C ALA A 10 6.86 -39.19 33.47
N TRP A 11 5.84 -38.46 33.11
CA TRP A 11 5.81 -37.75 31.82
C TRP A 11 6.54 -36.42 31.94
N SER A 12 7.72 -36.30 31.31
CA SER A 12 8.44 -35.03 31.21
C SER A 12 7.77 -34.16 30.15
N LEU A 13 7.06 -33.11 30.58
CA LEU A 13 6.63 -32.06 29.66
C LEU A 13 7.86 -31.25 29.23
N THR A 14 8.31 -31.45 28.02
CA THR A 14 9.25 -30.52 27.35
C THR A 14 8.49 -29.26 26.96
N LEU A 15 8.69 -28.18 27.73
CA LEU A 15 8.26 -26.83 27.34
C LEU A 15 9.03 -26.44 26.07
N ALA A 16 8.31 -26.39 24.95
CA ALA A 16 8.85 -25.82 23.73
C ALA A 16 9.19 -24.35 23.97
N ALA A 17 10.43 -23.96 23.69
CA ALA A 17 10.88 -22.58 23.75
C ALA A 17 9.96 -21.71 22.84
N PRO A 18 9.57 -20.49 23.28
CA PRO A 18 8.76 -19.61 22.45
C PRO A 18 9.49 -19.35 21.13
N ALA A 19 8.75 -19.51 20.03
CA ALA A 19 9.22 -19.14 18.70
C ALA A 19 9.77 -17.71 18.72
N ASP A 20 10.91 -17.50 18.06
CA ASP A 20 11.68 -16.27 17.96
C ASP A 20 10.73 -15.06 17.82
N ALA A 21 10.58 -14.28 18.87
CA ALA A 21 9.69 -13.11 18.88
C ALA A 21 10.16 -12.19 17.76
N ALA A 22 9.33 -11.99 16.76
CA ALA A 22 9.67 -11.14 15.61
C ALA A 22 10.16 -9.79 16.12
N LYS A 23 11.35 -9.35 15.67
CA LYS A 23 11.94 -8.06 16.07
C LYS A 23 10.92 -6.95 15.91
N PRO A 24 10.79 -6.03 16.87
CA PRO A 24 9.80 -4.96 16.83
C PRO A 24 9.96 -4.12 15.56
N ARG A 25 8.84 -3.74 14.95
CA ARG A 25 8.77 -2.93 13.73
C ARG A 25 7.82 -1.76 13.95
N PRO A 26 8.15 -0.85 14.88
CA PRO A 26 7.20 0.10 15.46
C PRO A 26 6.67 1.13 14.46
N LEU A 27 7.32 1.36 13.32
CA LEU A 27 6.91 2.38 12.35
C LEU A 27 5.44 2.26 11.93
N PHE A 28 4.93 1.03 11.77
CA PHE A 28 3.57 0.77 11.28
C PHE A 28 2.61 0.25 12.36
N ASP A 29 2.98 0.34 13.65
CA ASP A 29 2.13 -0.12 14.76
C ASP A 29 1.10 0.92 15.19
N SER A 30 1.28 2.20 14.79
CA SER A 30 0.32 3.28 14.99
C SER A 30 0.00 3.95 13.65
N SER A 31 -1.16 4.60 13.57
CA SER A 31 -1.56 5.43 12.43
C SER A 31 -1.32 6.94 12.65
N ASP A 32 -0.86 7.35 13.85
CA ASP A 32 -0.62 8.75 14.15
C ASP A 32 0.50 9.30 13.26
N PRO A 33 0.37 10.51 12.70
CA PRO A 33 1.43 11.12 11.94
C PRO A 33 2.72 11.26 12.76
N ILE A 34 3.86 11.04 12.12
CA ILE A 34 5.17 11.30 12.72
C ILE A 34 5.74 12.61 12.18
N HIS A 35 6.63 13.24 12.95
CA HIS A 35 7.41 14.39 12.48
C HIS A 35 8.86 13.97 12.33
N ILE A 36 9.43 14.15 11.14
CA ILE A 36 10.81 13.81 10.82
C ILE A 36 11.51 14.95 10.07
N ALA A 37 12.84 14.95 10.10
CA ALA A 37 13.61 15.78 9.19
C ALA A 37 14.45 14.90 8.26
N ILE A 38 14.55 15.28 6.98
CA ILE A 38 15.45 14.67 6.00
C ILE A 38 16.44 15.73 5.55
N GLN A 39 17.72 15.51 5.85
CA GLN A 39 18.81 16.40 5.47
C GLN A 39 19.73 15.73 4.47
N ALA A 40 19.86 16.31 3.27
CA ALA A 40 20.70 15.77 2.19
C ALA A 40 20.89 16.84 1.09
N PRO A 41 21.79 16.67 0.10
CA PRO A 41 21.92 17.51 -1.10
C PRO A 41 20.75 17.30 -2.06
N LEU A 42 19.51 17.50 -1.60
CA LEU A 42 18.26 17.19 -2.30
C LEU A 42 18.09 17.93 -3.62
N SER A 43 18.58 19.16 -3.73
CA SER A 43 18.45 19.99 -4.96
C SER A 43 19.07 19.33 -6.17
N GLY A 44 20.21 18.63 -5.99
CA GLY A 44 20.85 17.85 -7.06
C GLY A 44 20.04 16.62 -7.46
N LEU A 45 19.56 15.88 -6.47
CA LEU A 45 18.72 14.68 -6.67
C LEU A 45 17.42 15.04 -7.41
N ILE A 46 16.74 16.11 -6.99
CA ILE A 46 15.47 16.55 -7.54
C ILE A 46 15.63 17.04 -8.99
N ARG A 47 16.71 17.75 -9.31
CA ARG A 47 16.96 18.22 -10.69
C ARG A 47 17.34 17.09 -11.63
N ASN A 48 18.28 16.25 -11.25
CA ASN A 48 18.84 15.23 -12.13
C ASN A 48 17.93 14.02 -12.32
N ARG A 49 17.11 13.68 -11.28
CA ARG A 49 16.14 12.57 -11.31
C ARG A 49 16.71 11.25 -11.85
N SER A 50 18.04 11.14 -11.82
CA SER A 50 18.76 9.93 -12.21
C SER A 50 18.58 8.83 -11.16
N ASN A 51 19.14 7.65 -11.43
CA ASN A 51 19.23 6.58 -10.44
C ASN A 51 20.33 6.84 -9.38
N ALA A 52 20.87 8.05 -9.34
CA ALA A 52 21.89 8.44 -8.40
C ALA A 52 21.40 8.26 -6.95
N VAL A 53 22.29 7.78 -6.11
CA VAL A 53 22.08 7.64 -4.67
C VAL A 53 22.87 8.74 -3.99
N ILE A 54 22.20 9.52 -3.14
CA ILE A 54 22.84 10.55 -2.32
C ILE A 54 22.83 10.13 -0.86
N GLN A 55 23.87 10.51 -0.12
CA GLN A 55 23.92 10.29 1.33
C GLN A 55 23.23 11.43 2.07
N GLY A 56 22.58 11.11 3.18
CA GLY A 56 21.90 12.06 4.03
C GLY A 56 21.58 11.47 5.39
N THR A 57 20.76 12.19 6.14
CA THR A 57 20.26 11.75 7.44
C THR A 57 18.75 11.89 7.52
N LEU A 58 18.14 11.01 8.32
CA LEU A 58 16.77 11.09 8.76
C LEU A 58 16.78 11.28 10.27
N THR A 59 16.20 12.39 10.76
CA THR A 59 15.99 12.64 12.20
C THR A 59 14.58 12.21 12.55
N GLU A 60 14.43 11.27 13.48
CA GLU A 60 13.14 10.76 13.95
C GLU A 60 12.54 11.62 15.09
N PRO A 61 11.28 11.38 15.51
CA PRO A 61 10.62 12.22 16.53
C PRO A 61 11.34 12.29 17.88
N SER A 62 12.11 11.25 18.23
CA SER A 62 12.95 11.22 19.44
C SER A 62 14.17 12.14 19.37
N GLY A 63 14.47 12.71 18.20
CA GLY A 63 15.70 13.46 17.93
C GLY A 63 16.88 12.57 17.49
N GLN A 64 16.70 11.24 17.44
CA GLN A 64 17.75 10.34 16.96
C GLN A 64 18.00 10.53 15.47
N VAL A 65 19.26 10.65 15.09
CA VAL A 65 19.71 10.85 13.71
C VAL A 65 20.15 9.51 13.11
N LEU A 66 19.53 9.13 12.01
CA LEU A 66 19.81 7.87 11.30
C LEU A 66 20.47 8.16 9.94
N PRO A 67 21.61 7.55 9.61
CA PRO A 67 22.24 7.71 8.31
C PRO A 67 21.44 6.97 7.24
N VAL A 68 21.13 7.67 6.14
CA VAL A 68 20.31 7.15 5.03
C VAL A 68 20.93 7.45 3.68
N ALA A 69 20.68 6.57 2.74
CA ALA A 69 20.89 6.77 1.31
C ALA A 69 19.53 7.04 0.64
N LEU A 70 19.46 8.10 -0.13
CA LEU A 70 18.24 8.53 -0.80
C LEU A 70 18.38 8.41 -2.31
N SER A 71 17.34 7.93 -2.98
CA SER A 71 17.24 7.90 -4.44
C SER A 71 15.82 8.20 -4.90
N VAL A 72 15.68 8.73 -6.11
CA VAL A 72 14.36 8.94 -6.74
C VAL A 72 13.76 7.59 -7.13
N ARG A 73 12.45 7.45 -6.96
CA ARG A 73 11.68 6.28 -7.38
C ARG A 73 10.45 6.67 -8.22
N GLY A 74 9.77 5.64 -8.72
CA GLY A 74 8.57 5.78 -9.56
C GLY A 74 8.91 5.97 -11.04
N ILE A 75 7.88 5.98 -11.86
CA ILE A 75 7.96 6.22 -13.31
C ILE A 75 7.30 7.57 -13.61
N THR A 76 6.00 7.68 -13.51
CA THR A 76 5.23 8.89 -13.85
C THR A 76 5.58 10.05 -12.93
N ARG A 77 5.53 9.88 -11.61
CA ARG A 77 5.88 10.94 -10.64
C ARG A 77 7.38 11.27 -10.59
N ARG A 78 8.22 10.54 -11.33
CA ARG A 78 9.62 10.90 -11.54
C ARG A 78 9.80 11.97 -12.60
N ALA A 79 8.88 12.11 -13.54
CA ALA A 79 8.92 13.11 -14.61
C ALA A 79 8.77 14.53 -14.02
N SER A 80 9.53 15.51 -14.57
CA SER A 80 9.59 16.88 -14.03
C SER A 80 8.35 17.71 -14.34
N ASP A 81 7.66 17.38 -15.41
CA ASP A 81 6.37 17.95 -15.77
C ASP A 81 5.22 17.43 -14.90
N VAL A 82 5.39 16.29 -14.23
CA VAL A 82 4.42 15.72 -13.31
C VAL A 82 4.65 16.19 -11.88
N CYS A 83 5.85 16.00 -11.32
CA CYS A 83 6.18 16.37 -9.94
C CYS A 83 7.44 17.25 -9.88
N ASP A 84 7.40 18.33 -9.09
CA ASP A 84 8.60 19.11 -8.77
C ASP A 84 9.48 18.37 -7.76
N PHE A 85 8.87 17.58 -6.89
CA PHE A 85 9.53 16.78 -5.86
C PHE A 85 9.12 15.30 -6.00
N PRO A 86 9.96 14.47 -6.63
CA PRO A 86 9.62 13.08 -6.93
C PRO A 86 9.58 12.20 -5.67
N PRO A 87 8.86 11.08 -5.68
CA PRO A 87 8.91 10.09 -4.60
C PRO A 87 10.32 9.57 -4.36
N LEU A 88 10.62 9.23 -3.11
CA LEU A 88 11.94 8.80 -2.66
C LEU A 88 11.97 7.33 -2.23
N ARG A 89 13.11 6.70 -2.40
CA ARG A 89 13.53 5.53 -1.64
C ARG A 89 14.42 6.00 -0.52
N VAL A 90 14.09 5.61 0.70
CA VAL A 90 14.90 5.83 1.89
C VAL A 90 15.51 4.47 2.28
N GLN A 91 16.82 4.36 2.23
CA GLN A 91 17.58 3.16 2.61
C GLN A 91 18.45 3.49 3.80
N PHE A 92 18.31 2.75 4.89
CA PHE A 92 19.17 2.90 6.05
C PHE A 92 20.56 2.30 5.74
N THR A 93 21.63 3.08 5.91
CA THR A 93 22.99 2.63 5.60
C THR A 93 23.60 1.79 6.71
N SER A 94 23.01 1.88 7.92
CA SER A 94 23.26 0.98 9.05
C SER A 94 21.91 0.59 9.68
N PRO A 95 21.79 -0.58 10.31
CA PRO A 95 20.55 -0.97 10.98
C PRO A 95 20.15 0.07 12.04
N PRO A 96 18.91 0.62 11.98
CA PRO A 96 18.41 1.48 13.04
C PRO A 96 18.44 0.75 14.39
N PRO A 97 18.80 1.43 15.50
CA PRO A 97 18.82 0.84 16.84
C PRO A 97 17.45 0.24 17.22
N ALA A 98 17.43 -0.70 18.16
CA ALA A 98 16.20 -1.35 18.61
C ALA A 98 15.20 -0.38 19.27
N THR A 99 15.68 0.75 19.80
CA THR A 99 14.85 1.83 20.38
C THR A 99 14.30 2.81 19.35
N SER A 100 14.77 2.74 18.09
CA SER A 100 14.33 3.62 17.01
C SER A 100 12.92 3.27 16.56
N LEU A 101 12.14 4.30 16.19
CA LEU A 101 10.88 4.13 15.47
C LEU A 101 11.05 3.35 14.17
N PHE A 102 12.23 3.43 13.55
CA PHE A 102 12.59 2.70 12.34
C PHE A 102 13.29 1.36 12.60
N ALA A 103 13.25 0.84 13.82
CA ALA A 103 13.85 -0.44 14.17
C ALA A 103 13.43 -1.54 13.18
N GLY A 104 14.42 -2.31 12.70
CA GLY A 104 14.23 -3.40 11.75
C GLY A 104 13.96 -2.99 10.30
N GLN A 105 13.78 -1.71 9.99
CA GLN A 105 13.64 -1.24 8.62
C GLN A 105 15.01 -1.25 7.91
N LYS A 106 15.01 -1.67 6.63
CA LYS A 106 16.21 -1.63 5.77
C LYS A 106 16.07 -0.57 4.69
N LYS A 107 14.94 -0.59 3.99
CA LYS A 107 14.58 0.34 2.91
C LYS A 107 13.08 0.59 2.97
N LEU A 108 12.66 1.80 2.64
CA LEU A 108 11.27 2.20 2.60
C LEU A 108 10.97 2.98 1.32
N LYS A 109 9.79 2.75 0.77
CA LYS A 109 9.19 3.63 -0.24
C LYS A 109 8.59 4.82 0.52
N PHE A 110 8.93 6.04 0.09
CA PHE A 110 8.37 7.26 0.64
C PHE A 110 7.66 8.06 -0.45
N VAL A 111 6.38 8.28 -0.29
CA VAL A 111 5.55 9.09 -1.19
C VAL A 111 5.61 10.53 -0.72
N THR A 112 6.10 11.42 -1.59
CA THR A 112 6.31 12.84 -1.32
C THR A 112 5.11 13.68 -1.77
N HIS A 113 5.12 14.97 -1.46
CA HIS A 113 4.07 15.92 -1.82
C HIS A 113 3.93 16.22 -3.33
N CYS A 114 4.76 15.67 -4.19
CA CYS A 114 4.80 15.83 -5.64
C CYS A 114 5.04 17.26 -6.11
N ARG A 115 4.14 18.21 -5.86
CA ARG A 115 4.30 19.64 -6.20
C ARG A 115 4.15 20.53 -4.99
N ASN A 116 4.81 21.66 -5.03
CA ASN A 116 4.73 22.70 -3.99
C ASN A 116 3.41 23.50 -4.08
N LYS A 117 2.27 22.80 -4.10
CA LYS A 117 0.92 23.38 -4.10
C LYS A 117 0.08 22.68 -3.04
N PRO A 118 -0.73 23.39 -2.23
CA PRO A 118 -1.58 22.77 -1.19
C PRO A 118 -2.50 21.67 -1.74
N SER A 119 -3.05 21.85 -2.94
CA SER A 119 -3.92 20.85 -3.59
C SER A 119 -3.20 19.52 -3.84
N PHE A 120 -1.89 19.53 -4.11
CA PHE A 120 -1.14 18.28 -4.32
C PHE A 120 -0.95 17.48 -3.04
N GLN A 121 -0.91 18.12 -1.88
CA GLN A 121 -0.93 17.40 -0.61
C GLN A 121 -2.25 16.65 -0.41
N GLN A 122 -3.37 17.19 -0.89
CA GLN A 122 -4.67 16.51 -0.80
C GLN A 122 -4.70 15.21 -1.61
N TYR A 123 -4.07 15.16 -2.80
CA TYR A 123 -3.95 13.91 -3.57
C TYR A 123 -3.13 12.85 -2.82
N VAL A 124 -2.02 13.24 -2.19
CA VAL A 124 -1.20 12.35 -1.36
C VAL A 124 -1.99 11.80 -0.17
N LEU A 125 -2.80 12.66 0.48
CA LEU A 125 -3.64 12.27 1.61
C LEU A 125 -4.81 11.35 1.19
N LEU A 126 -5.37 11.55 -0.01
CA LEU A 126 -6.38 10.65 -0.57
C LEU A 126 -5.76 9.29 -0.93
N GLU A 127 -4.58 9.26 -1.54
CA GLU A 127 -3.86 8.01 -1.79
C GLU A 127 -3.56 7.27 -0.48
N TYR A 128 -3.10 7.97 0.56
CA TYR A 128 -2.94 7.42 1.90
C TYR A 128 -4.25 6.85 2.46
N ALA A 129 -5.38 7.57 2.32
CA ALA A 129 -6.69 7.11 2.76
C ALA A 129 -7.13 5.84 2.01
N ALA A 130 -6.80 5.70 0.71
CA ALA A 130 -7.07 4.47 -0.04
C ALA A 130 -6.36 3.25 0.57
N TYR A 131 -5.07 3.36 0.94
CA TYR A 131 -4.39 2.30 1.69
C TYR A 131 -5.09 1.98 3.02
N ARG A 132 -5.49 3.01 3.77
CA ARG A 132 -6.19 2.83 5.05
C ARG A 132 -7.53 2.13 4.88
N MET A 133 -8.28 2.44 3.82
CA MET A 133 -9.53 1.73 3.49
C MET A 133 -9.27 0.26 3.16
N TYR A 134 -8.20 -0.04 2.40
CA TYR A 134 -7.87 -1.43 2.09
C TYR A 134 -7.39 -2.21 3.32
N ASN A 135 -6.70 -1.55 4.27
CA ASN A 135 -6.32 -2.16 5.55
C ASN A 135 -7.54 -2.60 6.40
N VAL A 136 -8.70 -1.95 6.24
CA VAL A 136 -9.95 -2.36 6.91
C VAL A 136 -10.45 -3.71 6.38
N LEU A 137 -10.21 -4.01 5.10
CA LEU A 137 -10.76 -5.17 4.42
C LEU A 137 -9.94 -6.45 4.63
N THR A 138 -8.61 -6.33 4.76
CA THR A 138 -7.75 -7.51 4.80
C THR A 138 -6.37 -7.20 5.42
N PRO A 139 -5.76 -8.16 6.14
CA PRO A 139 -4.36 -8.08 6.54
C PRO A 139 -3.39 -8.20 5.35
N HIS A 140 -3.83 -8.73 4.20
CA HIS A 140 -3.06 -8.80 2.96
C HIS A 140 -3.04 -7.43 2.26
N SER A 141 -2.55 -6.42 2.96
CA SER A 141 -2.56 -5.02 2.54
C SER A 141 -1.33 -4.30 3.07
N PHE A 142 -0.76 -3.39 2.32
CA PHE A 142 0.35 -2.57 2.79
C PHE A 142 -0.08 -1.64 3.92
N ARG A 143 0.66 -1.61 5.01
CA ARG A 143 0.54 -0.57 6.03
C ARG A 143 1.20 0.70 5.56
N VAL A 144 0.67 1.84 5.99
CA VAL A 144 1.18 3.17 5.66
C VAL A 144 1.32 4.02 6.91
N ARG A 145 2.35 4.89 6.93
CA ARG A 145 2.56 5.84 8.04
C ARG A 145 2.73 7.26 7.53
N LEU A 146 1.83 8.14 7.92
CA LEU A 146 1.89 9.56 7.57
C LEU A 146 3.10 10.23 8.26
N ALA A 147 3.76 11.13 7.55
CA ALA A 147 4.88 11.90 8.07
C ALA A 147 4.80 13.36 7.66
N ASN A 148 4.96 14.26 8.63
CA ASN A 148 5.32 15.66 8.39
C ASN A 148 6.84 15.71 8.26
N VAL A 149 7.35 16.17 7.12
CA VAL A 149 8.77 16.11 6.81
C VAL A 149 9.33 17.51 6.62
N ASP A 150 10.33 17.85 7.42
CA ASP A 150 11.20 18.99 7.20
C ASP A 150 12.34 18.58 6.29
N TYR A 151 12.30 19.01 5.03
CA TYR A 151 13.40 18.81 4.10
C TYR A 151 14.44 19.89 4.28
N ARG A 152 15.70 19.49 4.41
CA ARG A 152 16.85 20.37 4.64
C ARG A 152 17.96 20.14 3.62
N GLY A 153 18.67 21.20 3.29
CA GLY A 153 19.90 21.13 2.51
C GLY A 153 21.01 20.37 3.22
N ALA A 154 22.08 20.05 2.52
CA ALA A 154 23.25 19.38 3.13
C ALA A 154 23.86 20.18 4.28
N ASP A 155 23.76 21.51 4.22
CA ASP A 155 24.19 22.45 5.24
C ASP A 155 23.20 22.65 6.39
N GLY A 156 22.08 21.93 6.39
CA GLY A 156 21.00 22.04 7.37
C GLY A 156 20.01 23.17 7.10
N SER A 157 20.20 24.00 6.05
CA SER A 157 19.28 25.04 5.68
C SER A 157 17.89 24.49 5.33
N PRO A 158 16.80 25.14 5.78
CA PRO A 158 15.45 24.66 5.48
C PRO A 158 15.13 24.82 3.99
N ILE A 159 14.56 23.78 3.38
CA ILE A 159 14.06 23.81 2.00
C ILE A 159 12.53 23.96 2.00
N ILE A 160 11.81 23.03 2.63
CA ILE A 160 10.35 23.01 2.68
C ILE A 160 9.87 22.00 3.72
N SER A 161 8.71 22.24 4.33
CA SER A 161 8.02 21.28 5.18
C SER A 161 6.74 20.79 4.49
N ARG A 162 6.57 19.48 4.32
CA ARG A 162 5.44 18.89 3.60
C ARG A 162 5.04 17.54 4.18
N ILE A 163 3.78 17.17 3.93
CA ILE A 163 3.25 15.85 4.27
C ILE A 163 3.64 14.84 3.19
N GLY A 164 3.97 13.64 3.62
CA GLY A 164 4.15 12.45 2.82
C GLY A 164 3.82 11.20 3.63
N TYR A 165 4.05 10.02 3.09
CA TYR A 165 3.88 8.79 3.87
C TYR A 165 4.89 7.71 3.48
N PHE A 166 5.23 6.89 4.46
CA PHE A 166 5.98 5.64 4.26
C PHE A 166 5.03 4.52 3.90
N LEU A 167 5.47 3.67 2.98
CA LEU A 167 4.81 2.42 2.61
C LEU A 167 5.62 1.24 3.17
N GLU A 168 4.94 0.27 3.77
CA GLU A 168 5.51 -0.99 4.25
C GLU A 168 6.27 -1.71 3.14
N ASP A 169 7.38 -2.38 3.47
CA ASP A 169 8.11 -3.22 2.51
C ASP A 169 7.33 -4.54 2.29
N LEU A 170 7.33 -5.07 1.07
CA LEU A 170 6.61 -6.29 0.72
C LEU A 170 7.06 -7.48 1.58
N SER A 171 8.36 -7.59 1.88
CA SER A 171 8.90 -8.65 2.74
C SER A 171 8.31 -8.63 4.14
N GLU A 172 8.03 -7.44 4.68
CA GLU A 172 7.42 -7.27 5.99
C GLU A 172 5.94 -7.63 5.97
N LEU A 173 5.21 -7.18 4.93
CA LEU A 173 3.83 -7.55 4.70
C LEU A 173 3.70 -9.09 4.60
N ALA A 174 4.50 -9.73 3.77
CA ALA A 174 4.49 -11.17 3.63
C ALA A 174 4.79 -11.87 4.97
N LYS A 175 5.86 -11.47 5.65
CA LYS A 175 6.29 -12.06 6.92
C LYS A 175 5.23 -11.95 8.02
N ARG A 176 4.58 -10.80 8.19
CA ARG A 176 3.55 -10.64 9.23
C ARG A 176 2.28 -11.46 8.97
N ASN A 177 2.09 -11.91 7.72
CA ASN A 177 1.02 -12.83 7.33
C ASN A 177 1.47 -14.31 7.28
N GLY A 178 2.69 -14.62 7.76
CA GLY A 178 3.23 -15.99 7.73
C GLY A 178 3.58 -16.49 6.32
N LEU A 179 3.75 -15.57 5.36
CA LEU A 179 3.97 -15.85 3.95
C LEU A 179 5.35 -15.34 3.49
N LYS A 180 5.66 -15.59 2.22
CA LYS A 180 6.86 -15.06 1.53
C LYS A 180 6.43 -14.21 0.34
N GLU A 181 7.31 -13.30 -0.09
CA GLU A 181 7.18 -12.62 -1.37
C GLU A 181 7.19 -13.64 -2.51
N THR A 182 6.39 -13.37 -3.54
CA THR A 182 6.33 -14.19 -4.75
C THR A 182 6.90 -13.42 -5.92
N HIS A 183 7.93 -13.94 -6.54
CA HIS A 183 8.44 -13.44 -7.81
C HIS A 183 7.87 -14.29 -8.92
N ALA A 184 7.07 -13.67 -9.78
CA ALA A 184 6.36 -14.36 -10.84
C ALA A 184 6.95 -14.01 -12.21
N PRO A 185 6.86 -14.95 -13.19
CA PRO A 185 7.23 -14.67 -14.57
C PRO A 185 6.32 -13.59 -15.18
N LYS A 186 6.57 -13.23 -16.45
CA LYS A 186 5.86 -12.14 -17.14
C LYS A 186 4.34 -12.24 -17.11
N LEU A 187 3.81 -13.45 -17.12
CA LEU A 187 2.38 -13.70 -17.06
C LEU A 187 2.12 -14.92 -16.16
N ILE A 188 1.17 -14.79 -15.23
CA ILE A 188 0.70 -15.91 -14.39
C ILE A 188 -0.73 -16.33 -14.78
N PRO A 189 -1.06 -17.60 -14.68
CA PRO A 189 -2.42 -18.10 -14.89
C PRO A 189 -3.39 -17.49 -13.86
N VAL A 190 -4.62 -17.15 -14.29
CA VAL A 190 -5.62 -16.61 -13.37
C VAL A 190 -5.99 -17.57 -12.25
N GLN A 191 -5.96 -18.87 -12.54
CA GLN A 191 -6.24 -19.93 -11.55
C GLN A 191 -5.18 -20.05 -10.45
N ASP A 192 -3.99 -19.45 -10.60
CA ASP A 192 -2.98 -19.43 -9.54
C ASP A 192 -3.31 -18.41 -8.46
N LEU A 193 -4.12 -17.40 -8.81
CA LEU A 193 -4.55 -16.38 -7.85
C LEU A 193 -5.51 -16.98 -6.82
N SER A 194 -5.36 -16.58 -5.55
CA SER A 194 -6.39 -16.77 -4.52
C SER A 194 -7.67 -16.06 -4.95
N SER A 195 -8.71 -16.83 -5.27
CA SER A 195 -9.96 -16.27 -5.80
C SER A 195 -10.60 -15.24 -4.86
N PRO A 196 -10.70 -15.46 -3.52
CA PRO A 196 -11.23 -14.46 -2.59
C PRO A 196 -10.40 -13.18 -2.54
N ASP A 197 -9.07 -13.28 -2.60
CA ASP A 197 -8.19 -12.10 -2.56
C ASP A 197 -8.21 -11.36 -3.90
N ALA A 198 -8.22 -12.07 -5.03
CA ALA A 198 -8.34 -11.47 -6.36
C ALA A 198 -9.69 -10.77 -6.56
N ALA A 199 -10.79 -11.35 -6.07
CA ALA A 199 -12.11 -10.74 -6.09
C ALA A 199 -12.15 -9.46 -5.24
N ARG A 200 -11.63 -9.49 -4.01
CA ARG A 200 -11.54 -8.34 -3.10
C ARG A 200 -10.68 -7.23 -3.71
N TYR A 201 -9.51 -7.59 -4.25
CA TYR A 201 -8.63 -6.69 -4.97
C TYR A 201 -9.39 -5.97 -6.11
N ALA A 202 -9.96 -6.73 -7.04
CA ALA A 202 -10.63 -6.18 -8.21
C ALA A 202 -11.84 -5.31 -7.85
N LEU A 203 -12.60 -5.70 -6.82
CA LEU A 203 -13.74 -4.91 -6.37
C LEU A 203 -13.30 -3.62 -5.65
N PHE A 204 -12.19 -3.65 -4.91
CA PHE A 204 -11.61 -2.46 -4.31
C PHE A 204 -11.10 -1.47 -5.37
N GLU A 205 -10.36 -1.96 -6.37
CA GLU A 205 -9.89 -1.13 -7.48
C GLU A 205 -11.06 -0.52 -8.28
N HIS A 206 -12.14 -1.27 -8.46
CA HIS A 206 -13.37 -0.76 -9.05
C HIS A 206 -14.01 0.32 -8.14
N MET A 207 -14.03 0.12 -6.83
CA MET A 207 -14.56 1.09 -5.86
C MET A 207 -13.86 2.44 -5.99
N ILE A 208 -12.53 2.44 -6.01
CA ILE A 208 -11.72 3.66 -6.14
C ILE A 208 -11.54 4.12 -7.60
N SER A 209 -12.13 3.38 -8.56
CA SER A 209 -11.97 3.64 -10.01
C SER A 209 -10.50 3.71 -10.43
N ASN A 210 -9.69 2.76 -9.97
CA ASN A 210 -8.33 2.60 -10.45
C ASN A 210 -8.30 1.62 -11.63
N HIS A 211 -7.64 2.03 -12.70
CA HIS A 211 -7.52 1.23 -13.93
C HIS A 211 -6.07 0.91 -14.26
N ASP A 212 -5.12 1.43 -13.50
CA ASP A 212 -3.70 1.29 -13.73
C ASP A 212 -3.11 0.10 -12.96
N TRP A 213 -3.66 -1.10 -13.22
CA TRP A 213 -3.21 -2.32 -12.54
C TRP A 213 -3.35 -3.60 -13.37
N SER A 214 -2.56 -4.59 -13.01
CA SER A 214 -2.71 -5.97 -13.46
C SER A 214 -2.15 -6.93 -12.41
N MET A 215 -2.98 -7.89 -11.95
CA MET A 215 -2.58 -8.95 -11.02
C MET A 215 -1.77 -10.07 -11.68
N ARG A 216 -1.69 -10.11 -13.03
CA ARG A 216 -1.15 -11.25 -13.78
C ARG A 216 0.03 -10.92 -14.67
N ALA A 217 0.17 -9.67 -15.07
CA ALA A 217 1.19 -9.25 -16.02
C ALA A 217 1.80 -7.91 -15.62
N GLY A 218 3.09 -7.75 -15.85
CA GLY A 218 3.76 -6.46 -15.80
C GLY A 218 3.58 -5.66 -17.08
N PRO A 219 4.05 -4.42 -17.13
CA PRO A 219 4.18 -3.65 -18.36
C PRO A 219 5.04 -4.39 -19.39
N ALA A 220 4.92 -4.01 -20.66
CA ALA A 220 5.67 -4.65 -21.75
C ALA A 220 7.16 -4.78 -21.41
N GLY A 221 7.68 -6.00 -21.49
CA GLY A 221 9.09 -6.30 -21.22
C GLY A 221 9.47 -6.41 -19.72
N LYS A 222 8.51 -6.30 -18.80
CA LYS A 222 8.71 -6.46 -17.35
C LYS A 222 8.08 -7.76 -16.85
N ASP A 223 8.57 -8.23 -15.71
CA ASP A 223 7.95 -9.33 -14.98
C ASP A 223 6.62 -8.89 -14.35
N CYS A 224 5.79 -9.88 -13.93
CA CYS A 224 4.55 -9.62 -13.21
C CYS A 224 4.85 -8.86 -11.89
N CYS A 225 4.06 -7.92 -11.44
CA CYS A 225 2.81 -7.48 -12.02
C CYS A 225 2.83 -5.94 -12.18
N HIS A 226 1.68 -5.30 -12.48
CA HIS A 226 1.59 -3.85 -12.56
C HIS A 226 0.72 -3.33 -11.41
N ASN A 227 1.26 -2.47 -10.56
CA ASN A 227 0.60 -1.93 -9.35
C ASN A 227 -0.05 -3.02 -8.47
N ALA A 228 0.52 -4.22 -8.55
CA ALA A 228 0.19 -5.39 -7.77
C ALA A 228 1.49 -6.10 -7.35
N GLU A 229 1.64 -6.37 -6.08
CA GLU A 229 2.68 -7.26 -5.56
C GLU A 229 2.04 -8.61 -5.22
N LEU A 230 2.86 -9.67 -5.18
CA LEU A 230 2.37 -11.03 -4.92
C LEU A 230 3.01 -11.59 -3.65
N ILE A 231 2.21 -12.28 -2.84
CA ILE A 231 2.68 -13.04 -1.67
C ILE A 231 2.10 -14.45 -1.68
N GLY A 232 2.76 -15.38 -0.99
CA GLY A 232 2.36 -16.79 -0.94
C GLY A 232 3.02 -17.63 -2.03
N PRO A 233 2.67 -18.92 -2.13
CA PRO A 233 3.23 -19.81 -3.16
C PRO A 233 2.66 -19.50 -4.54
N LEU A 234 3.49 -19.61 -5.58
CA LEU A 234 3.03 -19.54 -6.97
C LEU A 234 2.43 -20.90 -7.34
N ALA A 235 1.16 -21.09 -7.01
CA ALA A 235 0.44 -22.34 -7.21
C ALA A 235 -1.08 -22.08 -7.31
N PRO A 236 -1.86 -22.99 -7.92
CA PRO A 236 -3.30 -22.82 -8.09
C PRO A 236 -4.02 -22.45 -6.79
N GLY A 237 -4.77 -21.33 -6.82
CA GLY A 237 -5.58 -20.80 -5.73
C GLY A 237 -4.80 -20.22 -4.54
N SER A 238 -3.48 -20.10 -4.62
CA SER A 238 -2.63 -19.82 -3.45
C SER A 238 -1.86 -18.50 -3.54
N THR A 239 -1.73 -17.90 -4.72
CA THR A 239 -1.02 -16.65 -4.91
C THR A 239 -1.95 -15.47 -4.57
N ILE A 240 -1.55 -14.66 -3.60
CA ILE A 240 -2.35 -13.52 -3.11
C ILE A 240 -1.85 -12.23 -3.77
N PRO A 241 -2.69 -11.56 -4.57
CA PRO A 241 -2.36 -10.25 -5.12
C PRO A 241 -2.63 -9.15 -4.08
N VAL A 242 -1.69 -8.22 -3.93
CA VAL A 242 -1.75 -7.09 -3.01
C VAL A 242 -1.66 -5.79 -3.80
N PRO A 243 -2.71 -4.95 -3.81
CA PRO A 243 -2.72 -3.70 -4.54
C PRO A 243 -1.84 -2.63 -3.91
N TYR A 244 -1.27 -1.76 -4.75
CA TYR A 244 -0.55 -0.57 -4.33
C TYR A 244 -0.53 0.48 -5.45
N ASP A 245 -0.04 1.71 -5.15
CA ASP A 245 0.11 2.83 -6.10
C ASP A 245 -1.24 3.33 -6.64
N PHE A 246 -2.07 3.89 -5.74
CA PHE A 246 -3.46 4.27 -6.03
C PHE A 246 -3.60 5.70 -6.59
N ASP A 247 -2.52 6.40 -6.89
CA ASP A 247 -2.53 7.81 -7.31
C ASP A 247 -3.22 8.06 -8.66
N PHE A 248 -3.31 7.04 -9.54
CA PHE A 248 -4.06 7.09 -10.81
C PHE A 248 -5.56 6.80 -10.66
N SER A 249 -6.05 6.52 -9.44
CA SER A 249 -7.47 6.24 -9.22
C SER A 249 -8.36 7.46 -9.38
N GLY A 250 -9.60 7.24 -9.79
CA GLY A 250 -10.64 8.28 -9.82
C GLY A 250 -10.99 8.83 -8.43
N PHE A 251 -10.76 8.05 -7.37
CA PHE A 251 -10.90 8.48 -5.98
C PHE A 251 -9.89 9.57 -5.62
N VAL A 252 -8.64 9.42 -6.01
CA VAL A 252 -7.59 10.45 -5.85
C VAL A 252 -7.81 11.57 -6.85
N ASN A 253 -8.09 11.25 -8.09
CA ASN A 253 -8.33 12.17 -9.20
C ASN A 253 -7.20 13.20 -9.35
N ALA A 254 -5.96 12.72 -9.34
CA ALA A 254 -4.79 13.56 -9.55
C ALA A 254 -4.77 14.13 -10.98
N PRO A 255 -4.29 15.37 -11.20
CA PRO A 255 -4.37 16.02 -12.52
C PRO A 255 -3.50 15.36 -13.60
N TYR A 256 -2.61 14.47 -13.23
CA TYR A 256 -1.79 13.67 -14.15
C TYR A 256 -2.37 12.27 -14.40
N ALA A 257 -3.41 11.87 -13.68
CA ALA A 257 -4.06 10.58 -13.87
C ALA A 257 -4.91 10.60 -15.14
N THR A 258 -4.62 9.68 -16.06
CA THR A 258 -5.37 9.51 -17.31
C THR A 258 -5.92 8.10 -17.40
N PRO A 259 -7.12 7.92 -17.96
CA PRO A 259 -7.65 6.57 -18.18
C PRO A 259 -6.83 5.85 -19.25
N PRO A 260 -6.68 4.51 -19.17
CA PRO A 260 -6.07 3.72 -20.24
C PRO A 260 -6.90 3.80 -21.52
N ASP A 261 -6.26 4.05 -22.68
CA ASP A 261 -6.92 4.15 -23.98
C ASP A 261 -7.77 2.93 -24.31
N ALA A 262 -7.32 1.74 -23.93
CA ALA A 262 -8.01 0.47 -24.18
C ALA A 262 -9.40 0.36 -23.53
N LEU A 263 -9.72 1.20 -22.55
CA LEU A 263 -11.02 1.17 -21.86
C LEU A 263 -12.07 2.10 -22.51
N HIS A 264 -11.66 2.97 -23.43
CA HIS A 264 -12.54 3.91 -24.12
C HIS A 264 -13.44 4.74 -23.18
N ILE A 265 -12.88 5.15 -22.04
CA ILE A 265 -13.54 6.01 -21.05
C ILE A 265 -12.91 7.41 -21.06
N ASN A 266 -13.72 8.42 -20.74
CA ASN A 266 -13.30 9.83 -20.86
C ASN A 266 -12.70 10.40 -19.57
N SER A 267 -12.79 9.68 -18.45
CA SER A 267 -12.31 10.13 -17.15
C SER A 267 -11.92 8.96 -16.27
N VAL A 268 -10.85 9.13 -15.49
CA VAL A 268 -10.44 8.16 -14.45
C VAL A 268 -11.52 7.96 -13.38
N THR A 269 -12.51 8.90 -13.26
CA THR A 269 -13.61 8.77 -12.31
C THR A 269 -14.73 7.83 -12.79
N GLN A 270 -14.69 7.42 -14.05
CA GLN A 270 -15.68 6.48 -14.63
C GLN A 270 -15.27 5.05 -14.28
N ARG A 271 -16.07 4.37 -13.44
CA ARG A 271 -15.79 3.00 -13.00
C ARG A 271 -15.99 1.99 -14.11
N VAL A 272 -14.99 1.12 -14.28
CA VAL A 272 -15.07 -0.08 -15.11
C VAL A 272 -14.58 -1.25 -14.27
N TYR A 273 -15.39 -2.31 -14.14
CA TYR A 273 -14.97 -3.51 -13.45
C TYR A 273 -14.02 -4.33 -14.35
N ARG A 274 -12.87 -4.71 -13.81
CA ARG A 274 -11.83 -5.44 -14.53
C ARG A 274 -11.40 -6.74 -13.85
N GLY A 275 -12.23 -7.22 -12.90
CA GLY A 275 -12.00 -8.52 -12.26
C GLY A 275 -12.31 -9.69 -13.20
N TYR A 276 -11.76 -10.85 -12.90
CA TYR A 276 -11.90 -12.05 -13.72
C TYR A 276 -13.23 -12.76 -13.44
N CYS A 277 -13.94 -13.17 -14.49
CA CYS A 277 -15.25 -13.83 -14.39
C CYS A 277 -15.21 -15.13 -13.57
N ILE A 278 -14.07 -15.82 -13.58
CA ILE A 278 -13.88 -17.04 -12.77
C ILE A 278 -14.00 -16.77 -11.26
N ASN A 279 -13.80 -15.53 -10.82
CA ASN A 279 -13.85 -15.13 -9.41
C ASN A 279 -15.22 -14.54 -9.01
N ASN A 280 -16.23 -14.49 -9.90
CA ASN A 280 -17.49 -13.78 -9.66
C ASN A 280 -18.21 -14.22 -8.38
N ASN A 281 -18.14 -15.49 -7.99
CA ASN A 281 -18.78 -15.95 -6.74
C ASN A 281 -18.15 -15.29 -5.51
N ASP A 282 -16.84 -15.09 -5.50
CA ASP A 282 -16.14 -14.42 -4.40
C ASP A 282 -16.33 -12.89 -4.42
N VAL A 283 -16.70 -12.30 -5.56
CA VAL A 283 -17.06 -10.87 -5.62
C VAL A 283 -18.32 -10.58 -4.81
N TYR A 284 -19.31 -11.47 -4.79
CA TYR A 284 -20.49 -11.29 -3.91
C TYR A 284 -20.11 -11.32 -2.43
N VAL A 285 -19.14 -12.19 -2.06
CA VAL A 285 -18.60 -12.24 -0.68
C VAL A 285 -17.86 -10.95 -0.35
N ALA A 286 -16.98 -10.49 -1.25
CA ALA A 286 -16.24 -9.23 -1.09
C ALA A 286 -17.18 -8.02 -1.01
N ALA A 287 -18.26 -7.99 -1.81
CA ALA A 287 -19.25 -6.91 -1.77
C ALA A 287 -20.01 -6.86 -0.43
N ARG A 288 -20.39 -8.00 0.13
CA ARG A 288 -20.98 -8.07 1.49
C ARG A 288 -19.99 -7.54 2.53
N GLN A 289 -18.74 -8.03 2.49
CA GLN A 289 -17.68 -7.54 3.37
C GLN A 289 -17.50 -6.01 3.28
N MET A 290 -17.50 -5.45 2.08
CA MET A 290 -17.38 -3.99 1.89
C MET A 290 -18.60 -3.22 2.42
N ARG A 291 -19.83 -3.73 2.23
CA ARG A 291 -21.04 -3.13 2.82
C ARG A 291 -20.94 -3.06 4.34
N ASP A 292 -20.53 -4.15 4.98
CA ASP A 292 -20.39 -4.25 6.44
C ASP A 292 -19.27 -3.34 6.96
N ALA A 293 -18.16 -3.24 6.21
CA ALA A 293 -17.00 -2.41 6.54
C ALA A 293 -17.15 -0.92 6.13
N ARG A 294 -18.26 -0.53 5.49
CA ARG A 294 -18.48 0.84 4.99
C ARG A 294 -18.23 1.92 6.06
N PRO A 295 -18.74 1.81 7.30
CA PRO A 295 -18.49 2.85 8.31
C PRO A 295 -17.00 3.04 8.60
N GLN A 296 -16.23 1.95 8.72
CA GLN A 296 -14.80 1.98 9.00
C GLN A 296 -14.00 2.53 7.82
N MET A 297 -14.40 2.21 6.59
CA MET A 297 -13.78 2.75 5.36
C MET A 297 -14.03 4.26 5.24
N MET A 298 -15.25 4.74 5.53
CA MET A 298 -15.56 6.16 5.57
C MET A 298 -14.79 6.88 6.69
N ALA A 299 -14.64 6.24 7.86
CA ALA A 299 -13.82 6.76 8.95
C ALA A 299 -12.34 6.88 8.57
N ALA A 300 -11.81 5.99 7.73
CA ALA A 300 -10.44 6.10 7.24
C ALA A 300 -10.20 7.38 6.43
N ILE A 301 -11.22 7.91 5.74
CA ILE A 301 -11.16 9.18 5.03
C ILE A 301 -11.24 10.35 6.03
N THR A 302 -12.28 10.38 6.85
CA THR A 302 -12.56 11.51 7.74
C THR A 302 -11.54 11.67 8.86
N SER A 303 -10.85 10.58 9.25
CA SER A 303 -9.77 10.59 10.23
C SER A 303 -8.38 10.84 9.61
N THR A 304 -8.27 11.05 8.29
CA THR A 304 -6.97 11.33 7.65
C THR A 304 -6.50 12.74 8.02
N PRO A 305 -5.40 12.87 8.80
CA PRO A 305 -4.92 14.18 9.26
C PRO A 305 -4.50 15.07 8.09
N GLY A 306 -4.96 16.32 8.09
CA GLY A 306 -4.63 17.31 7.04
C GLY A 306 -5.45 17.20 5.76
N LEU A 307 -6.35 16.23 5.65
CA LEU A 307 -7.31 16.17 4.54
C LEU A 307 -8.41 17.22 4.76
N ASP A 308 -8.56 18.15 3.81
CA ASP A 308 -9.50 19.25 3.95
C ASP A 308 -10.97 18.82 3.79
N PRO A 309 -11.94 19.58 4.35
CA PRO A 309 -13.36 19.19 4.30
C PRO A 309 -13.91 19.03 2.88
N SER A 310 -13.42 19.81 1.91
CA SER A 310 -13.86 19.74 0.50
C SER A 310 -13.39 18.42 -0.12
N SER A 311 -12.13 18.05 0.10
CA SER A 311 -11.57 16.77 -0.37
C SER A 311 -12.23 15.58 0.31
N GLN A 312 -12.53 15.67 1.62
CA GLN A 312 -13.30 14.63 2.34
C GLN A 312 -14.69 14.45 1.73
N SER A 313 -15.44 15.55 1.55
CA SER A 313 -16.81 15.51 1.00
C SER A 313 -16.82 14.93 -0.41
N ARG A 314 -15.89 15.34 -1.28
CA ARG A 314 -15.76 14.80 -2.64
C ARG A 314 -15.46 13.31 -2.62
N ALA A 315 -14.51 12.86 -1.79
CA ALA A 315 -14.14 11.46 -1.66
C ALA A 315 -15.31 10.60 -1.15
N MET A 316 -16.01 11.06 -0.12
CA MET A 316 -17.18 10.36 0.43
C MET A 316 -18.33 10.26 -0.58
N ASN A 317 -18.62 11.35 -1.31
CA ASN A 317 -19.65 11.35 -2.34
C ASN A 317 -19.27 10.40 -3.49
N PHE A 318 -18.01 10.37 -3.88
CA PHE A 318 -17.51 9.43 -4.88
C PHE A 318 -17.75 7.96 -4.46
N LEU A 319 -17.43 7.60 -3.20
CA LEU A 319 -17.67 6.25 -2.70
C LEU A 319 -19.14 5.92 -2.49
N ASN A 320 -19.99 6.90 -2.15
CA ASN A 320 -21.43 6.68 -2.02
C ASN A 320 -22.05 6.14 -3.30
N GLY A 321 -21.59 6.58 -4.48
CA GLY A 321 -22.00 6.01 -5.77
C GLY A 321 -21.70 4.52 -5.88
N PHE A 322 -20.48 4.11 -5.52
CA PHE A 322 -20.11 2.69 -5.51
C PHE A 322 -20.96 1.87 -4.52
N PHE A 323 -21.17 2.37 -3.30
CA PHE A 323 -21.98 1.66 -2.31
C PHE A 323 -23.45 1.54 -2.73
N ALA A 324 -23.97 2.47 -3.55
CA ALA A 324 -25.29 2.33 -4.18
C ALA A 324 -25.29 1.19 -5.22
N ASP A 325 -24.22 1.06 -6.02
CA ASP A 325 -24.11 0.00 -7.03
C ASP A 325 -23.95 -1.40 -6.43
N ILE A 326 -23.45 -1.53 -5.21
CA ILE A 326 -23.30 -2.81 -4.50
C ILE A 326 -24.29 -2.99 -3.35
N ALA A 327 -25.37 -2.22 -3.26
CA ALA A 327 -26.29 -2.24 -2.12
C ALA A 327 -27.00 -3.60 -1.92
N SER A 328 -27.09 -4.42 -2.95
CA SER A 328 -27.57 -5.81 -2.88
C SER A 328 -26.78 -6.71 -3.82
N ASP A 329 -26.85 -8.01 -3.62
CA ASP A 329 -26.20 -8.99 -4.51
C ASP A 329 -26.79 -8.92 -5.94
N SER A 330 -28.09 -8.62 -6.08
CA SER A 330 -28.72 -8.38 -7.39
C SER A 330 -28.07 -7.18 -8.11
N LEU A 331 -27.82 -6.09 -7.39
CA LEU A 331 -27.15 -4.91 -7.96
C LEU A 331 -25.69 -5.20 -8.30
N VAL A 332 -24.98 -5.98 -7.49
CA VAL A 332 -23.61 -6.44 -7.82
C VAL A 332 -23.60 -7.16 -9.16
N GLY A 333 -24.53 -8.11 -9.37
CA GLY A 333 -24.66 -8.81 -10.65
C GLY A 333 -24.94 -7.88 -11.82
N ALA A 334 -25.90 -6.94 -11.65
CA ALA A 334 -26.36 -6.07 -12.72
C ALA A 334 -25.44 -4.87 -13.03
N LYS A 335 -24.69 -4.36 -12.05
CA LYS A 335 -23.90 -3.13 -12.16
C LYS A 335 -22.39 -3.35 -12.22
N VAL A 336 -21.89 -4.43 -11.61
CA VAL A 336 -20.45 -4.69 -11.49
C VAL A 336 -20.03 -5.83 -12.42
N LEU A 337 -20.65 -7.01 -12.30
CA LEU A 337 -20.15 -8.23 -12.94
C LEU A 337 -20.42 -8.33 -14.46
N THR A 338 -21.20 -7.42 -15.04
CA THR A 338 -21.50 -7.39 -16.49
C THR A 338 -20.26 -7.17 -17.37
N HIS A 339 -19.16 -6.69 -16.81
CA HIS A 339 -17.94 -6.35 -17.54
C HIS A 339 -16.70 -7.16 -17.04
N CYS A 340 -16.92 -8.31 -16.38
CA CYS A 340 -15.78 -9.13 -15.94
C CYS A 340 -14.93 -9.62 -17.13
N VAL A 341 -13.63 -9.85 -16.90
CA VAL A 341 -12.66 -10.30 -17.89
C VAL A 341 -12.64 -11.84 -17.93
N SER A 342 -12.76 -12.41 -19.12
CA SER A 342 -12.75 -13.89 -19.34
C SER A 342 -11.34 -14.45 -19.32
#